data_ba655dd8a0c4f9defa5bd96fc86345ea
#
_entry.id   ba655dd8a0c4f9defa5bd96fc86345ea
#
_cell.length_a   1.000
_cell.length_b   1.000
_cell.length_c   1.000
_cell.angle_alpha   90.00
_cell.angle_beta   90.00
_cell.angle_gamma   90.00
#
_symmetry.space_group_name_H-M   'P 1'
#
loop_
_entity.id
_entity.type
_entity.pdbx_description
1 polymer ?
#
loop_
_entity_poly.entity_id
_entity_poly.type
_entity_poly.pdbx_seq_one_letter_code
_entity_poly.pdbx_strand_id
1 'polypeptide(L)'
;TLVAISLSLSGCGIYTKYKPATVVPDHLYGEEVVAEDTASLGNMDWRELFTDPYLQSLIEVGLQTNTDYQSAQLRVEQAQAALMSAKLAFLPAFALSPQGTVSSFDTHKATQAYSLPVTASWELDVFGRMRNAKKQAKALYAQSEDYRQAVRTQLITGIANTYYTLLMLDEQLDLSRQTETAWKETVASTRALMNAGLANESAVSQMEAAYYQVQSSVLDLQQQISQVENSLALLLAETPRNYERGMLAKQQFPTDLSIGIPVRMLSSRPDVRSAERTLEAAFYGTNAARSAFYPSITLSGSAGWTNSAGSLILNPGKFLASAVGSLTQPLFNKGQVVAQYRIARAQQEEAALGFQQTLLNAGSEVNDALIAYQTSQGKRILLDKQITSLQTALRSTTLLMEHGNTTYLEVLTSRQSLLSAQLSQTANHFTEIQSLINLYRALGGGQE
;
A
#
# COMPACT_ATOMS: atom_id res chain seq x y z
N THR A 1 -36.84 -34.44 44.15
CA THR A 1 -37.28 -33.11 43.72
C THR A 1 -36.13 -32.40 42.99
N LEU A 2 -36.14 -32.53 41.68
CA LEU A 2 -35.27 -31.79 40.77
C LEU A 2 -35.80 -30.34 40.70
N VAL A 3 -35.12 -29.40 41.32
CA VAL A 3 -35.32 -27.97 41.12
C VAL A 3 -34.63 -27.60 39.81
N ALA A 4 -35.45 -27.48 38.76
CA ALA A 4 -35.03 -26.89 37.52
C ALA A 4 -34.80 -25.38 37.73
N ILE A 5 -33.57 -24.95 37.98
CA ILE A 5 -33.18 -23.55 37.90
C ILE A 5 -33.08 -23.20 36.42
N SER A 6 -34.20 -22.73 35.84
CA SER A 6 -34.18 -22.03 34.58
C SER A 6 -33.48 -20.67 34.76
N LEU A 7 -32.17 -20.65 34.63
CA LEU A 7 -31.42 -19.43 34.42
C LEU A 7 -31.80 -18.87 33.07
N SER A 8 -32.76 -17.94 33.09
CA SER A 8 -32.96 -17.03 31.98
C SER A 8 -31.70 -16.23 31.76
N LEU A 9 -30.83 -16.74 30.89
CA LEU A 9 -29.69 -16.03 30.32
C LEU A 9 -30.21 -14.91 29.40
N SER A 10 -30.87 -13.91 29.98
CA SER A 10 -30.93 -12.60 29.36
C SER A 10 -29.50 -12.06 29.39
N GLY A 11 -28.76 -12.26 28.30
CA GLY A 11 -27.47 -11.65 28.09
C GLY A 11 -27.61 -10.14 28.15
N CYS A 12 -27.57 -9.58 29.37
CA CYS A 12 -27.33 -8.15 29.56
C CYS A 12 -26.06 -7.82 28.79
N GLY A 13 -26.18 -6.95 27.79
CA GLY A 13 -25.07 -6.57 26.94
C GLY A 13 -23.97 -5.90 27.76
N ILE A 14 -23.06 -6.72 28.31
CA ILE A 14 -21.85 -6.27 29.02
C ILE A 14 -20.98 -5.43 28.09
N TYR A 15 -21.16 -5.61 26.75
CA TYR A 15 -20.39 -4.98 25.70
C TYR A 15 -21.30 -4.20 24.76
N THR A 16 -20.84 -3.02 24.39
CA THR A 16 -21.43 -2.25 23.29
C THR A 16 -21.09 -2.92 21.95
N LYS A 17 -21.97 -2.75 20.95
CA LYS A 17 -21.64 -3.15 19.58
C LYS A 17 -20.72 -2.10 18.97
N TYR A 18 -19.74 -2.54 18.18
CA TYR A 18 -18.97 -1.64 17.34
C TYR A 18 -19.94 -0.88 16.42
N LYS A 19 -19.72 0.42 16.34
CA LYS A 19 -20.39 1.29 15.37
C LYS A 19 -19.30 1.86 14.48
N PRO A 20 -19.40 1.72 13.15
CA PRO A 20 -18.48 2.36 12.24
C PRO A 20 -18.35 3.85 12.56
N ALA A 21 -17.16 4.39 12.44
CA ALA A 21 -16.94 5.81 12.66
C ALA A 21 -17.57 6.58 11.48
N THR A 22 -18.66 7.29 11.76
CA THR A 22 -19.43 8.03 10.74
C THR A 22 -18.97 9.48 10.59
N VAL A 23 -17.97 9.90 11.35
CA VAL A 23 -17.51 11.29 11.35
C VAL A 23 -16.50 11.48 10.22
N VAL A 24 -17.02 11.85 9.05
CA VAL A 24 -16.19 12.45 7.99
C VAL A 24 -16.15 13.95 8.31
N PRO A 25 -14.95 14.55 8.43
CA PRO A 25 -14.83 16.01 8.64
C PRO A 25 -15.53 16.79 7.51
N ASP A 26 -16.24 17.86 7.87
CA ASP A 26 -16.79 18.76 6.87
C ASP A 26 -15.66 19.39 6.06
N HIS A 27 -15.90 19.63 4.77
CA HIS A 27 -14.91 20.21 3.81
C HIS A 27 -13.61 19.40 3.64
N LEU A 28 -13.66 18.09 3.75
CA LEU A 28 -12.49 17.19 3.67
C LEU A 28 -11.68 17.36 2.37
N TYR A 29 -12.31 17.81 1.27
CA TYR A 29 -11.68 18.04 -0.04
C TYR A 29 -11.41 19.53 -0.35
N GLY A 30 -11.55 20.43 0.64
CA GLY A 30 -11.49 21.86 0.44
C GLY A 30 -12.88 22.49 0.11
N GLU A 31 -12.94 23.80 0.04
CA GLU A 31 -14.20 24.55 -0.07
C GLU A 31 -14.83 24.55 -1.48
N GLU A 32 -14.07 24.21 -2.53
CA GLU A 32 -14.47 24.40 -3.94
C GLU A 32 -15.00 23.14 -4.65
N VAL A 33 -14.99 21.95 -4.02
CA VAL A 33 -15.35 20.69 -4.70
C VAL A 33 -16.83 20.39 -4.51
N VAL A 34 -17.64 20.66 -5.54
CA VAL A 34 -19.05 20.28 -5.61
C VAL A 34 -19.17 18.90 -6.30
N ALA A 35 -19.75 17.94 -5.57
CA ALA A 35 -19.87 16.56 -6.02
C ALA A 35 -21.27 16.29 -6.56
N GLU A 36 -21.42 16.07 -7.86
CA GLU A 36 -22.70 15.66 -8.46
C GLU A 36 -22.65 14.45 -9.43
N ASP A 37 -21.53 13.77 -9.63
CA ASP A 37 -21.51 12.66 -10.56
C ASP A 37 -21.05 11.33 -9.95
N THR A 38 -21.79 10.25 -10.27
CA THR A 38 -21.59 8.90 -9.76
C THR A 38 -20.64 8.05 -10.60
N ALA A 39 -20.28 8.50 -11.81
CA ALA A 39 -19.29 7.84 -12.67
C ALA A 39 -17.89 8.31 -12.25
N SER A 40 -17.30 7.61 -11.29
CA SER A 40 -16.01 7.99 -10.73
C SER A 40 -14.88 7.25 -11.41
N LEU A 41 -13.79 7.98 -11.67
CA LEU A 41 -12.50 7.44 -12.09
C LEU A 41 -12.04 6.26 -11.20
N GLY A 42 -12.34 6.31 -9.90
CA GLY A 42 -12.00 5.25 -8.95
C GLY A 42 -12.70 3.91 -9.18
N ASN A 43 -13.81 3.87 -9.93
CA ASN A 43 -14.53 2.65 -10.26
C ASN A 43 -14.11 2.05 -11.62
N MET A 44 -13.25 2.75 -12.37
CA MET A 44 -12.78 2.31 -13.68
C MET A 44 -11.76 1.17 -13.53
N ASP A 45 -11.84 0.16 -14.40
CA ASP A 45 -10.78 -0.85 -14.48
C ASP A 45 -9.47 -0.18 -14.94
N TRP A 46 -8.36 -0.57 -14.34
CA TRP A 46 -7.05 -0.03 -14.71
C TRP A 46 -6.69 -0.28 -16.18
N ARG A 47 -7.25 -1.30 -16.83
CA ARG A 47 -7.07 -1.58 -18.26
C ARG A 47 -7.80 -0.58 -19.16
N GLU A 48 -8.89 -0.01 -18.67
CA GLU A 48 -9.60 1.07 -19.36
C GLU A 48 -8.86 2.40 -19.22
N LEU A 49 -8.23 2.63 -18.06
CA LEU A 49 -7.43 3.82 -17.82
C LEU A 49 -6.10 3.79 -18.56
N PHE A 50 -5.39 2.66 -18.53
CA PHE A 50 -4.08 2.48 -19.15
C PHE A 50 -4.22 1.65 -20.42
N THR A 51 -4.36 2.33 -21.56
CA THR A 51 -4.62 1.70 -22.86
C THR A 51 -3.37 1.21 -23.58
N ASP A 52 -2.16 1.54 -23.09
CA ASP A 52 -0.89 1.11 -23.68
C ASP A 52 -0.65 -0.39 -23.40
N PRO A 53 -0.54 -1.25 -24.45
CA PRO A 53 -0.39 -2.68 -24.28
C PRO A 53 0.93 -3.08 -23.58
N TYR A 54 2.01 -2.30 -23.75
CA TYR A 54 3.26 -2.54 -23.06
C TYR A 54 3.09 -2.34 -21.53
N LEU A 55 2.41 -1.24 -21.14
CA LEU A 55 2.13 -0.97 -19.74
C LEU A 55 1.21 -2.05 -19.14
N GLN A 56 0.17 -2.46 -19.86
CA GLN A 56 -0.74 -3.50 -19.39
C GLN A 56 0.01 -4.82 -19.12
N SER A 57 0.88 -5.22 -20.05
CA SER A 57 1.72 -6.42 -19.86
C SER A 57 2.64 -6.30 -18.63
N LEU A 58 3.26 -5.14 -18.39
CA LEU A 58 4.11 -4.91 -17.22
C LEU A 58 3.33 -4.98 -15.90
N ILE A 59 2.12 -4.41 -15.87
CA ILE A 59 1.24 -4.49 -14.70
C ILE A 59 0.84 -5.95 -14.43
N GLU A 60 0.50 -6.72 -15.45
CA GLU A 60 0.15 -8.14 -15.31
C GLU A 60 1.32 -8.98 -14.77
N VAL A 61 2.53 -8.76 -15.29
CA VAL A 61 3.75 -9.38 -14.75
C VAL A 61 3.95 -8.98 -13.29
N GLY A 62 3.88 -7.69 -12.97
CA GLY A 62 4.05 -7.20 -11.60
C GLY A 62 3.05 -7.80 -10.62
N LEU A 63 1.77 -7.92 -11.00
CA LEU A 63 0.74 -8.56 -10.18
C LEU A 63 1.01 -10.06 -9.93
N GLN A 64 1.78 -10.73 -10.79
CA GLN A 64 2.15 -12.13 -10.62
C GLN A 64 3.44 -12.32 -9.82
N THR A 65 4.42 -11.43 -9.99
CA THR A 65 5.80 -11.65 -9.52
C THR A 65 6.21 -10.77 -8.35
N ASN A 66 5.56 -9.61 -8.13
CA ASN A 66 5.97 -8.66 -7.11
C ASN A 66 5.94 -9.27 -5.70
N THR A 67 7.06 -9.17 -5.00
CA THR A 67 7.25 -9.79 -3.68
C THR A 67 6.40 -9.18 -2.58
N ASP A 68 6.14 -7.87 -2.63
CA ASP A 68 5.30 -7.20 -1.63
C ASP A 68 3.83 -7.59 -1.77
N TYR A 69 3.36 -7.72 -3.02
CA TYR A 69 2.01 -8.18 -3.29
C TYR A 69 1.82 -9.65 -2.90
N GLN A 70 2.78 -10.53 -3.22
CA GLN A 70 2.77 -11.93 -2.77
C GLN A 70 2.82 -12.02 -1.23
N SER A 71 3.63 -11.19 -0.58
CA SER A 71 3.67 -11.13 0.89
C SER A 71 2.34 -10.68 1.47
N ALA A 72 1.64 -9.74 0.82
CA ALA A 72 0.31 -9.32 1.24
C ALA A 72 -0.73 -10.46 1.10
N GLN A 73 -0.64 -11.29 0.06
CA GLN A 73 -1.47 -12.50 -0.09
C GLN A 73 -1.23 -13.51 1.04
N LEU A 74 0.04 -13.78 1.36
CA LEU A 74 0.40 -14.68 2.48
C LEU A 74 -0.08 -14.15 3.83
N ARG A 75 -0.12 -12.83 4.04
CA ARG A 75 -0.72 -12.21 5.26
C ARG A 75 -2.22 -12.47 5.35
N VAL A 76 -2.95 -12.52 4.24
CA VAL A 76 -4.36 -12.91 4.23
C VAL A 76 -4.53 -14.36 4.67
N GLU A 77 -3.69 -15.28 4.16
CA GLU A 77 -3.70 -16.68 4.58
C GLU A 77 -3.40 -16.85 6.08
N GLN A 78 -2.42 -16.10 6.61
CA GLN A 78 -2.09 -16.10 8.04
C GLN A 78 -3.28 -15.61 8.89
N ALA A 79 -3.93 -14.51 8.47
CA ALA A 79 -5.10 -13.98 9.16
C ALA A 79 -6.30 -14.94 9.08
N GLN A 80 -6.48 -15.65 7.96
CA GLN A 80 -7.49 -16.69 7.80
C GLN A 80 -7.25 -17.86 8.75
N ALA A 81 -6.00 -18.32 8.88
CA ALA A 81 -5.62 -19.37 9.83
C ALA A 81 -5.86 -18.95 11.28
N ALA A 82 -5.55 -17.69 11.63
CA ALA A 82 -5.83 -17.13 12.95
C ALA A 82 -7.35 -17.06 13.23
N LEU A 83 -8.15 -16.67 12.24
CA LEU A 83 -9.62 -16.68 12.34
C LEU A 83 -10.16 -18.11 12.51
N MET A 84 -9.60 -19.09 11.78
CA MET A 84 -9.96 -20.51 11.94
C MET A 84 -9.67 -20.97 13.37
N SER A 85 -8.49 -20.67 13.92
CA SER A 85 -8.13 -20.97 15.32
C SER A 85 -9.11 -20.33 16.30
N ALA A 86 -9.46 -19.06 16.12
CA ALA A 86 -10.43 -18.36 16.96
C ALA A 86 -11.87 -18.93 16.87
N LYS A 87 -12.25 -19.53 15.71
CA LYS A 87 -13.50 -20.28 15.55
C LYS A 87 -13.48 -21.61 16.28
N LEU A 88 -12.36 -22.35 16.16
CA LEU A 88 -12.19 -23.66 16.78
C LEU A 88 -12.00 -23.58 18.30
N ALA A 89 -11.58 -22.43 18.83
CA ALA A 89 -11.46 -22.20 20.27
C ALA A 89 -12.79 -22.44 21.06
N PHE A 90 -13.94 -22.46 20.39
CA PHE A 90 -15.22 -22.80 21.01
C PHE A 90 -15.43 -24.32 21.20
N LEU A 91 -14.59 -25.15 20.61
CA LEU A 91 -14.64 -26.60 20.75
C LEU A 91 -13.72 -27.07 21.89
N PRO A 92 -14.03 -28.22 22.52
CA PRO A 92 -13.11 -28.79 23.50
C PRO A 92 -11.78 -29.20 22.87
N ALA A 93 -10.69 -28.97 23.57
CA ALA A 93 -9.37 -29.47 23.21
C ALA A 93 -9.16 -30.88 23.78
N PHE A 94 -8.59 -31.78 23.00
CA PHE A 94 -8.24 -33.12 23.42
C PHE A 94 -6.73 -33.30 23.33
N ALA A 95 -6.16 -33.96 24.37
CA ALA A 95 -4.75 -34.31 24.36
C ALA A 95 -4.55 -35.72 24.94
N LEU A 96 -3.63 -36.47 24.34
CA LEU A 96 -3.11 -37.72 24.91
C LEU A 96 -1.84 -37.38 25.68
N SER A 97 -1.83 -37.68 26.99
CA SER A 97 -0.75 -37.30 27.89
C SER A 97 -0.18 -38.52 28.64
N PRO A 98 0.59 -39.38 27.96
CA PRO A 98 1.23 -40.51 28.62
C PRO A 98 2.20 -40.03 29.73
N GLN A 99 2.13 -40.63 30.88
CA GLN A 99 3.02 -40.33 32.00
C GLN A 99 3.57 -41.60 32.59
N GLY A 100 4.85 -41.63 32.89
CA GLY A 100 5.53 -42.71 33.63
C GLY A 100 6.33 -42.07 34.76
N THR A 101 6.19 -42.62 36.00
CA THR A 101 6.94 -42.18 37.16
C THR A 101 7.66 -43.36 37.75
N VAL A 102 8.94 -43.20 38.05
CA VAL A 102 9.74 -44.13 38.86
C VAL A 102 10.16 -43.38 40.12
N SER A 103 9.77 -43.87 41.27
CA SER A 103 10.10 -43.24 42.54
C SER A 103 10.65 -44.27 43.52
N SER A 104 11.72 -43.92 44.22
CA SER A 104 12.30 -44.69 45.33
C SER A 104 12.48 -43.74 46.51
N PHE A 105 12.12 -44.21 47.69
CA PHE A 105 12.26 -43.47 48.92
C PHE A 105 13.08 -44.30 49.89
N ASP A 106 14.09 -43.72 50.52
CA ASP A 106 14.93 -44.30 51.52
C ASP A 106 15.49 -45.68 51.12
N THR A 107 16.14 -45.80 49.96
CA THR A 107 16.72 -47.02 49.35
C THR A 107 15.75 -48.21 49.18
N HIS A 108 14.45 -48.00 49.35
CA HIS A 108 13.45 -49.00 49.04
C HIS A 108 13.34 -49.29 47.58
N LYS A 109 12.85 -50.48 47.25
CA LYS A 109 12.62 -50.88 45.84
C LYS A 109 11.79 -49.84 45.11
N ALA A 110 12.31 -49.39 43.97
CA ALA A 110 11.64 -48.37 43.17
C ALA A 110 10.22 -48.82 42.76
N THR A 111 9.26 -47.93 42.98
CA THR A 111 7.89 -48.11 42.49
C THR A 111 7.73 -47.47 41.12
N GLN A 112 7.06 -48.17 40.23
CA GLN A 112 6.77 -47.70 38.87
C GLN A 112 5.27 -47.46 38.76
N ALA A 113 4.91 -46.28 38.29
CA ALA A 113 3.55 -45.94 37.96
C ALA A 113 3.48 -45.43 36.53
N TYR A 114 2.47 -45.80 35.81
CA TYR A 114 2.17 -45.24 34.48
C TYR A 114 0.71 -44.84 34.38
N SER A 115 0.43 -43.83 33.55
CA SER A 115 -0.91 -43.46 33.18
C SER A 115 -0.96 -43.07 31.68
N LEU A 116 -2.04 -43.44 31.04
CA LEU A 116 -2.28 -43.17 29.62
C LEU A 116 -3.65 -42.50 29.47
N PRO A 117 -3.82 -41.26 29.94
CA PRO A 117 -5.08 -40.54 29.85
C PRO A 117 -5.23 -39.80 28.53
N VAL A 118 -6.44 -39.83 27.96
CA VAL A 118 -6.94 -38.80 27.07
C VAL A 118 -7.59 -37.73 27.93
N THR A 119 -7.12 -36.50 27.82
CA THR A 119 -7.67 -35.36 28.56
C THR A 119 -8.51 -34.50 27.59
N ALA A 120 -9.63 -33.99 28.08
CA ALA A 120 -10.48 -33.02 27.39
C ALA A 120 -10.53 -31.76 28.26
N SER A 121 -10.42 -30.58 27.61
CA SER A 121 -10.59 -29.29 28.26
C SER A 121 -11.44 -28.39 27.43
N TRP A 122 -12.47 -27.78 27.99
CA TRP A 122 -13.40 -26.89 27.30
C TRP A 122 -13.71 -25.68 28.15
N GLU A 123 -13.39 -24.49 27.64
CA GLU A 123 -13.76 -23.23 28.28
C GLU A 123 -15.14 -22.77 27.76
N LEU A 124 -16.05 -22.46 28.69
CA LEU A 124 -17.36 -21.94 28.37
C LEU A 124 -17.34 -20.42 28.27
N ASP A 125 -17.69 -19.87 27.09
CA ASP A 125 -17.64 -18.43 26.82
C ASP A 125 -18.89 -17.69 27.37
N VAL A 126 -19.05 -17.72 28.70
CA VAL A 126 -20.19 -17.05 29.38
C VAL A 126 -20.04 -15.54 29.29
N PHE A 127 -18.83 -15.03 29.53
CA PHE A 127 -18.55 -13.59 29.58
C PHE A 127 -18.01 -13.00 28.26
N GLY A 128 -18.06 -13.74 27.17
CA GLY A 128 -17.80 -13.24 25.83
C GLY A 128 -16.33 -13.01 25.47
N ARG A 129 -15.38 -13.59 26.21
CA ARG A 129 -13.94 -13.51 25.91
C ARG A 129 -13.65 -14.08 24.51
N MET A 130 -14.10 -15.30 24.24
CA MET A 130 -13.86 -16.00 22.98
C MET A 130 -14.68 -15.38 21.83
N ARG A 131 -15.92 -14.92 22.10
CA ARG A 131 -16.73 -14.21 21.12
C ARG A 131 -16.07 -12.91 20.65
N ASN A 132 -15.48 -12.13 21.58
CA ASN A 132 -14.77 -10.91 21.22
C ASN A 132 -13.43 -11.23 20.52
N ALA A 133 -12.67 -12.24 20.96
CA ALA A 133 -11.47 -12.71 20.26
C ALA A 133 -11.77 -13.16 18.83
N LYS A 134 -12.85 -13.91 18.59
CA LYS A 134 -13.31 -14.29 17.25
C LYS A 134 -13.68 -13.08 16.38
N LYS A 135 -14.37 -12.07 16.96
CA LYS A 135 -14.72 -10.84 16.25
C LYS A 135 -13.48 -10.03 15.91
N GLN A 136 -12.51 -9.96 16.84
CA GLN A 136 -11.21 -9.34 16.60
C GLN A 136 -10.47 -10.04 15.45
N ALA A 137 -10.37 -11.36 15.48
CA ALA A 137 -9.74 -12.13 14.41
C ALA A 137 -10.46 -11.96 13.05
N LYS A 138 -11.80 -11.83 13.06
CA LYS A 138 -12.57 -11.54 11.85
C LYS A 138 -12.26 -10.14 11.30
N ALA A 139 -12.15 -9.14 12.16
CA ALA A 139 -11.79 -7.78 11.76
C ALA A 139 -10.36 -7.71 11.20
N LEU A 140 -9.40 -8.43 11.82
CA LEU A 140 -8.02 -8.54 11.32
C LEU A 140 -7.93 -9.29 9.98
N TYR A 141 -8.78 -10.30 9.76
CA TYR A 141 -8.87 -10.96 8.46
C TYR A 141 -9.38 -9.99 7.39
N ALA A 142 -10.47 -9.27 7.64
CA ALA A 142 -10.97 -8.24 6.72
C ALA A 142 -9.94 -7.12 6.50
N GLN A 143 -9.22 -6.71 7.55
CA GLN A 143 -8.12 -5.74 7.45
C GLN A 143 -7.00 -6.23 6.53
N SER A 144 -6.63 -7.50 6.59
CA SER A 144 -5.60 -8.07 5.72
C SER A 144 -6.05 -8.14 4.24
N GLU A 145 -7.33 -8.37 3.96
CA GLU A 145 -7.89 -8.32 2.61
C GLU A 145 -7.86 -6.89 2.06
N ASP A 146 -8.28 -5.90 2.85
CA ASP A 146 -8.22 -4.48 2.48
C ASP A 146 -6.75 -4.02 2.28
N TYR A 147 -5.82 -4.49 3.12
CA TYR A 147 -4.39 -4.21 2.97
C TYR A 147 -3.82 -4.81 1.68
N ARG A 148 -4.15 -6.07 1.35
CA ARG A 148 -3.76 -6.69 0.06
C ARG A 148 -4.24 -5.85 -1.11
N GLN A 149 -5.47 -5.36 -1.05
CA GLN A 149 -6.04 -4.51 -2.09
C GLN A 149 -5.31 -3.16 -2.19
N ALA A 150 -4.93 -2.55 -1.06
CA ALA A 150 -4.13 -1.33 -1.05
C ALA A 150 -2.75 -1.54 -1.71
N VAL A 151 -2.07 -2.64 -1.39
CA VAL A 151 -0.78 -3.01 -2.01
C VAL A 151 -0.94 -3.23 -3.52
N ARG A 152 -2.03 -3.89 -3.96
CA ARG A 152 -2.35 -4.08 -5.38
C ARG A 152 -2.50 -2.75 -6.12
N THR A 153 -3.30 -1.84 -5.60
CA THR A 153 -3.49 -0.50 -6.19
C THR A 153 -2.18 0.28 -6.24
N GLN A 154 -1.39 0.22 -5.16
CA GLN A 154 -0.08 0.88 -5.10
C GLN A 154 0.90 0.30 -6.13
N LEU A 155 0.90 -1.02 -6.33
CA LEU A 155 1.74 -1.68 -7.33
C LEU A 155 1.35 -1.25 -8.76
N ILE A 156 0.07 -1.30 -9.10
CA ILE A 156 -0.45 -0.87 -10.42
C ILE A 156 -0.03 0.57 -10.70
N THR A 157 -0.29 1.49 -9.77
CA THR A 157 0.03 2.92 -9.95
C THR A 157 1.53 3.19 -9.89
N GLY A 158 2.30 2.40 -9.12
CA GLY A 158 3.76 2.45 -9.07
C GLY A 158 4.40 2.06 -10.41
N ILE A 159 3.96 0.95 -11.01
CA ILE A 159 4.41 0.50 -12.33
C ILE A 159 4.03 1.55 -13.39
N ALA A 160 2.80 2.06 -13.37
CA ALA A 160 2.35 3.08 -14.30
C ALA A 160 3.19 4.37 -14.20
N ASN A 161 3.40 4.90 -13.00
CA ASN A 161 4.23 6.09 -12.79
C ASN A 161 5.67 5.89 -13.28
N THR A 162 6.27 4.73 -13.01
CA THR A 162 7.63 4.39 -13.47
C THR A 162 7.69 4.27 -14.98
N TYR A 163 6.69 3.64 -15.60
CA TYR A 163 6.57 3.53 -17.06
C TYR A 163 6.45 4.90 -17.74
N TYR A 164 5.54 5.77 -17.27
CA TYR A 164 5.41 7.11 -17.85
C TYR A 164 6.61 8.00 -17.56
N THR A 165 7.34 7.78 -16.50
CA THR A 165 8.65 8.43 -16.27
C THR A 165 9.64 8.04 -17.36
N LEU A 166 9.70 6.76 -17.75
CA LEU A 166 10.54 6.32 -18.86
C LEU A 166 10.13 6.98 -20.18
N LEU A 167 8.83 7.05 -20.49
CA LEU A 167 8.36 7.71 -21.71
C LEU A 167 8.72 9.20 -21.74
N MET A 168 8.63 9.88 -20.60
CA MET A 168 9.05 11.28 -20.47
C MET A 168 10.55 11.44 -20.72
N LEU A 169 11.38 10.60 -20.11
CA LEU A 169 12.83 10.65 -20.27
C LEU A 169 13.26 10.31 -21.70
N ASP A 170 12.60 9.37 -22.38
CA ASP A 170 12.87 9.06 -23.78
C ASP A 170 12.58 10.25 -24.68
N GLU A 171 11.45 10.94 -24.49
CA GLU A 171 11.12 12.14 -25.24
C GLU A 171 12.10 13.28 -24.97
N GLN A 172 12.51 13.48 -23.73
CA GLN A 172 13.56 14.45 -23.37
C GLN A 172 14.91 14.09 -24.00
N LEU A 173 15.27 12.81 -24.02
CA LEU A 173 16.49 12.32 -24.65
C LEU A 173 16.46 12.55 -26.18
N ASP A 174 15.32 12.29 -26.84
CA ASP A 174 15.17 12.54 -28.27
C ASP A 174 15.30 14.02 -28.61
N LEU A 175 14.61 14.90 -27.88
CA LEU A 175 14.74 16.36 -27.99
C LEU A 175 16.19 16.83 -27.78
N SER A 176 16.87 16.29 -26.80
CA SER A 176 18.27 16.64 -26.49
C SER A 176 19.21 16.18 -27.60
N ARG A 177 19.02 15.00 -28.18
CA ARG A 177 19.82 14.50 -29.32
C ARG A 177 19.59 15.30 -30.60
N GLN A 178 18.33 15.68 -30.88
CA GLN A 178 18.04 16.58 -32.00
C GLN A 178 18.73 17.94 -31.82
N THR A 179 18.69 18.46 -30.58
CA THR A 179 19.37 19.72 -30.23
C THR A 179 20.89 19.58 -30.29
N GLU A 180 21.48 18.47 -29.85
CA GLU A 180 22.89 18.17 -29.98
C GLU A 180 23.35 18.22 -31.45
N THR A 181 22.57 17.56 -32.34
CA THR A 181 22.85 17.57 -33.77
C THR A 181 22.81 19.00 -34.34
N ALA A 182 21.80 19.78 -33.99
CA ALA A 182 21.69 21.18 -34.41
C ALA A 182 22.83 22.07 -33.87
N TRP A 183 23.30 21.81 -32.63
CA TRP A 183 24.47 22.52 -32.08
C TRP A 183 25.76 22.16 -32.82
N LYS A 184 25.96 20.90 -33.16
CA LYS A 184 27.12 20.43 -33.91
C LYS A 184 27.22 21.15 -35.25
N GLU A 185 26.09 21.28 -35.97
CA GLU A 185 26.02 22.04 -37.24
C GLU A 185 26.29 23.54 -37.03
N THR A 186 25.73 24.10 -35.92
CA THR A 186 25.97 25.52 -35.59
C THR A 186 27.46 25.81 -35.29
N VAL A 187 28.11 24.96 -34.53
CA VAL A 187 29.57 25.07 -34.25
C VAL A 187 30.38 25.03 -35.56
N ALA A 188 30.05 24.06 -36.44
CA ALA A 188 30.74 23.96 -37.75
C ALA A 188 30.57 25.21 -38.62
N SER A 189 29.36 25.73 -38.69
CA SER A 189 29.04 26.95 -39.45
C SER A 189 29.73 28.19 -38.87
N THR A 190 29.67 28.35 -37.52
CA THR A 190 30.37 29.48 -36.84
C THR A 190 31.88 29.42 -37.00
N ARG A 191 32.47 28.23 -36.99
CA ARG A 191 33.92 28.03 -37.26
C ARG A 191 34.27 28.39 -38.70
N ALA A 192 33.42 28.05 -39.68
CA ALA A 192 33.62 28.47 -41.08
C ALA A 192 33.54 29.99 -41.23
N LEU A 193 32.61 30.65 -40.56
CA LEU A 193 32.47 32.11 -40.52
C LEU A 193 33.72 32.76 -39.88
N MET A 194 34.26 32.19 -38.81
CA MET A 194 35.49 32.67 -38.18
C MET A 194 36.67 32.58 -39.17
N ASN A 195 36.82 31.47 -39.89
CA ASN A 195 37.89 31.31 -40.88
C ASN A 195 37.73 32.29 -42.05
N ALA A 196 36.53 32.74 -42.34
CA ALA A 196 36.24 33.79 -43.33
C ALA A 196 36.40 35.22 -42.76
N GLY A 197 36.74 35.39 -41.51
CA GLY A 197 36.87 36.69 -40.84
C GLY A 197 35.54 37.35 -40.44
N LEU A 198 34.45 36.61 -40.54
CA LEU A 198 33.10 37.09 -40.22
C LEU A 198 32.60 36.77 -38.80
N ALA A 199 33.34 35.97 -38.07
CA ALA A 199 33.12 35.67 -36.66
C ALA A 199 34.44 35.68 -35.88
N ASN A 200 34.39 35.75 -34.54
CA ASN A 200 35.56 35.71 -33.69
C ASN A 200 35.66 34.39 -32.90
N GLU A 201 36.82 34.12 -32.32
CA GLU A 201 37.07 32.90 -31.56
C GLU A 201 36.15 32.76 -30.34
N SER A 202 35.76 33.89 -29.70
CA SER A 202 34.79 33.90 -28.59
C SER A 202 33.44 33.32 -29.01
N ALA A 203 32.98 33.61 -30.23
CA ALA A 203 31.73 33.06 -30.78
C ALA A 203 31.81 31.54 -30.89
N VAL A 204 32.90 31.01 -31.48
CA VAL A 204 33.08 29.57 -31.61
C VAL A 204 33.16 28.88 -30.26
N SER A 205 33.95 29.43 -29.31
CA SER A 205 34.11 28.87 -27.97
C SER A 205 32.80 28.81 -27.17
N GLN A 206 31.93 29.83 -27.30
CA GLN A 206 30.62 29.84 -26.65
C GLN A 206 29.65 28.80 -27.26
N MET A 207 29.68 28.62 -28.58
CA MET A 207 28.91 27.60 -29.28
C MET A 207 29.35 26.19 -28.90
N GLU A 208 30.65 25.97 -28.80
CA GLU A 208 31.25 24.70 -28.35
C GLU A 208 30.89 24.40 -26.89
N ALA A 209 30.95 25.40 -26.01
CA ALA A 209 30.53 25.22 -24.61
C ALA A 209 29.07 24.80 -24.51
N ALA A 210 28.16 25.42 -25.26
CA ALA A 210 26.77 25.05 -25.32
C ALA A 210 26.54 23.64 -25.91
N TYR A 211 27.30 23.27 -26.94
CA TYR A 211 27.28 21.93 -27.52
C TYR A 211 27.71 20.87 -26.49
N TYR A 212 28.83 21.07 -25.78
CA TYR A 212 29.27 20.14 -24.75
C TYR A 212 28.31 20.05 -23.56
N GLN A 213 27.65 21.14 -23.23
CA GLN A 213 26.59 21.12 -22.19
C GLN A 213 25.41 20.23 -22.58
N VAL A 214 24.95 20.30 -23.83
CA VAL A 214 23.88 19.42 -24.31
C VAL A 214 24.35 17.97 -24.36
N GLN A 215 25.58 17.70 -24.78
CA GLN A 215 26.16 16.35 -24.72
C GLN A 215 26.18 15.79 -23.29
N SER A 216 26.59 16.58 -22.31
CA SER A 216 26.52 16.16 -20.90
C SER A 216 25.09 15.82 -20.48
N SER A 217 24.12 16.66 -20.87
CA SER A 217 22.71 16.40 -20.53
C SER A 217 22.17 15.12 -21.19
N VAL A 218 22.64 14.76 -22.40
CA VAL A 218 22.31 13.48 -23.04
C VAL A 218 22.81 12.29 -22.23
N LEU A 219 24.03 12.35 -21.68
CA LEU A 219 24.57 11.30 -20.81
C LEU A 219 23.80 11.20 -19.49
N ASP A 220 23.43 12.34 -18.90
CA ASP A 220 22.62 12.39 -17.66
C ASP A 220 21.25 11.74 -17.87
N LEU A 221 20.58 12.01 -19.00
CA LEU A 221 19.29 11.41 -19.34
C LEU A 221 19.42 9.90 -19.57
N GLN A 222 20.48 9.44 -20.24
CA GLN A 222 20.73 8.00 -20.40
C GLN A 222 20.94 7.30 -19.06
N GLN A 223 21.66 7.93 -18.14
CA GLN A 223 21.83 7.41 -16.78
C GLN A 223 20.50 7.35 -16.04
N GLN A 224 19.66 8.40 -16.12
CA GLN A 224 18.35 8.43 -15.49
C GLN A 224 17.42 7.34 -16.04
N ILE A 225 17.39 7.12 -17.34
CA ILE A 225 16.64 6.04 -17.98
C ILE A 225 17.05 4.69 -17.39
N SER A 226 18.35 4.41 -17.33
CA SER A 226 18.86 3.16 -16.75
C SER A 226 18.47 2.98 -15.28
N GLN A 227 18.50 4.05 -14.49
CA GLN A 227 18.06 4.02 -13.08
C GLN A 227 16.56 3.74 -12.92
N VAL A 228 15.74 4.30 -13.79
CA VAL A 228 14.29 4.08 -13.78
C VAL A 228 13.95 2.68 -14.29
N GLU A 229 14.67 2.15 -15.29
CA GLU A 229 14.58 0.75 -15.72
C GLU A 229 14.93 -0.22 -14.58
N ASN A 230 15.97 0.07 -13.79
CA ASN A 230 16.29 -0.70 -12.59
C ASN A 230 15.16 -0.65 -11.56
N SER A 231 14.54 0.51 -11.37
CA SER A 231 13.39 0.66 -10.45
C SER A 231 12.16 -0.13 -10.93
N LEU A 232 11.92 -0.16 -12.25
CA LEU A 232 10.87 -0.97 -12.85
C LEU A 232 11.15 -2.47 -12.66
N ALA A 233 12.39 -2.91 -12.88
CA ALA A 233 12.81 -4.29 -12.65
C ALA A 233 12.55 -4.75 -11.20
N LEU A 234 12.81 -3.88 -10.21
CA LEU A 234 12.50 -4.16 -8.80
C LEU A 234 10.99 -4.32 -8.55
N LEU A 235 10.16 -3.48 -9.18
CA LEU A 235 8.69 -3.61 -9.08
C LEU A 235 8.17 -4.91 -9.72
N LEU A 236 8.85 -5.40 -10.75
CA LEU A 236 8.52 -6.64 -11.44
C LEU A 236 9.19 -7.87 -10.82
N ALA A 237 10.05 -7.68 -9.79
CA ALA A 237 10.90 -8.73 -9.20
C ALA A 237 11.77 -9.46 -10.26
N GLU A 238 12.26 -8.72 -11.24
CA GLU A 238 13.14 -9.19 -12.32
C GLU A 238 14.55 -8.62 -12.20
N THR A 239 15.50 -9.18 -12.96
CA THR A 239 16.81 -8.58 -13.15
C THR A 239 16.72 -7.37 -14.10
N PRO A 240 17.54 -6.33 -13.92
CA PRO A 240 17.53 -5.15 -14.79
C PRO A 240 17.68 -5.52 -16.27
N ARG A 241 16.84 -4.94 -17.11
CA ARG A 241 16.85 -5.09 -18.57
C ARG A 241 16.22 -3.87 -19.24
N ASN A 242 16.40 -3.74 -20.53
CA ASN A 242 15.68 -2.74 -21.32
C ASN A 242 14.23 -3.22 -21.52
N TYR A 243 13.28 -2.29 -21.36
CA TYR A 243 11.86 -2.55 -21.53
C TYR A 243 11.35 -1.93 -22.81
N GLU A 244 10.64 -2.72 -23.62
CA GLU A 244 9.89 -2.20 -24.77
C GLU A 244 8.76 -1.29 -24.26
N ARG A 245 8.57 -0.15 -24.93
CA ARG A 245 7.63 0.88 -24.49
C ARG A 245 7.13 1.75 -25.63
N GLY A 246 6.00 2.40 -25.42
CA GLY A 246 5.37 3.31 -26.36
C GLY A 246 6.06 4.68 -26.42
N MET A 247 5.32 5.68 -26.87
CA MET A 247 5.75 7.08 -26.92
C MET A 247 4.81 7.93 -26.06
N LEU A 248 5.34 8.90 -25.33
CA LEU A 248 4.54 9.78 -24.46
C LEU A 248 3.46 10.53 -25.24
N ALA A 249 3.80 11.07 -26.41
CA ALA A 249 2.90 11.83 -27.25
C ALA A 249 1.71 11.01 -27.83
N LYS A 250 1.78 9.67 -27.80
CA LYS A 250 0.72 8.77 -28.29
C LYS A 250 -0.20 8.27 -27.20
N GLN A 251 0.08 8.60 -25.94
CA GLN A 251 -0.73 8.15 -24.81
C GLN A 251 -2.09 8.87 -24.82
N GLN A 252 -3.14 8.10 -24.64
CA GLN A 252 -4.51 8.62 -24.62
C GLN A 252 -5.15 8.22 -23.28
N PHE A 253 -5.79 9.19 -22.66
CA PHE A 253 -6.58 8.99 -21.44
C PHE A 253 -8.03 9.36 -21.72
N PRO A 254 -8.99 8.79 -20.98
CA PRO A 254 -10.38 9.19 -21.09
C PRO A 254 -10.54 10.70 -20.85
N THR A 255 -11.17 11.39 -21.82
CA THR A 255 -11.30 12.86 -21.80
C THR A 255 -12.46 13.35 -20.91
N ASP A 256 -13.46 12.50 -20.68
CA ASP A 256 -14.62 12.82 -19.83
C ASP A 256 -14.37 12.41 -18.37
N LEU A 257 -13.37 13.04 -17.78
CA LEU A 257 -13.20 12.98 -16.34
C LEU A 257 -14.12 14.03 -15.72
N SER A 258 -15.40 13.69 -15.60
CA SER A 258 -16.31 14.44 -14.74
C SER A 258 -15.80 14.27 -13.29
N ILE A 259 -15.16 15.32 -12.80
CA ILE A 259 -14.51 15.33 -11.48
C ILE A 259 -15.56 15.65 -10.44
N GLY A 260 -16.52 14.72 -10.29
CA GLY A 260 -17.38 14.66 -9.12
C GLY A 260 -16.74 13.73 -8.09
N ILE A 261 -16.40 14.25 -6.91
CA ILE A 261 -15.82 13.45 -5.82
C ILE A 261 -16.86 13.30 -4.72
N PRO A 262 -17.67 12.23 -4.72
CA PRO A 262 -18.58 11.98 -3.61
C PRO A 262 -17.76 11.65 -2.34
N VAL A 263 -18.11 12.26 -1.23
CA VAL A 263 -17.53 11.93 0.10
C VAL A 263 -17.61 10.42 0.40
N ARG A 264 -18.60 9.74 -0.18
CA ARG A 264 -18.75 8.27 -0.09
C ARG A 264 -17.61 7.47 -0.69
N MET A 265 -16.79 8.05 -1.57
CA MET A 265 -15.68 7.31 -2.20
C MET A 265 -14.51 7.05 -1.25
N LEU A 266 -14.35 7.84 -0.20
CA LEU A 266 -13.35 7.51 0.83
C LEU A 266 -13.63 6.16 1.49
N SER A 267 -14.91 5.79 1.62
CA SER A 267 -15.27 4.48 2.17
C SER A 267 -14.96 3.31 1.22
N SER A 268 -14.68 3.57 -0.06
CA SER A 268 -14.23 2.55 -1.01
C SER A 268 -12.72 2.38 -1.05
N ARG A 269 -11.95 3.33 -0.52
CA ARG A 269 -10.48 3.24 -0.46
C ARG A 269 -10.02 2.08 0.43
N PRO A 270 -9.15 1.21 -0.08
CA PRO A 270 -8.70 0.04 0.69
C PRO A 270 -7.90 0.42 1.94
N ASP A 271 -7.11 1.48 1.91
CA ASP A 271 -6.32 1.97 3.06
C ASP A 271 -7.22 2.53 4.17
N VAL A 272 -8.27 3.27 3.83
CA VAL A 272 -9.27 3.78 4.77
C VAL A 272 -10.04 2.63 5.41
N ARG A 273 -10.48 1.65 4.61
CA ARG A 273 -11.14 0.44 5.12
C ARG A 273 -10.22 -0.35 6.04
N SER A 274 -8.95 -0.54 5.65
CA SER A 274 -7.95 -1.23 6.47
C SER A 274 -7.75 -0.54 7.83
N ALA A 275 -7.68 0.79 7.87
CA ALA A 275 -7.59 1.56 9.10
C ALA A 275 -8.86 1.43 9.98
N GLU A 276 -10.05 1.44 9.39
CA GLU A 276 -11.31 1.20 10.09
C GLU A 276 -11.37 -0.21 10.68
N ARG A 277 -10.94 -1.25 9.92
CA ARG A 277 -10.86 -2.63 10.42
C ARG A 277 -9.86 -2.78 11.56
N THR A 278 -8.76 -2.00 11.54
CA THR A 278 -7.81 -1.95 12.65
C THR A 278 -8.47 -1.39 13.92
N LEU A 279 -9.26 -0.32 13.80
CA LEU A 279 -10.04 0.22 14.90
C LEU A 279 -11.10 -0.78 15.41
N GLU A 280 -11.80 -1.44 14.52
CA GLU A 280 -12.77 -2.49 14.85
C GLU A 280 -12.09 -3.64 15.63
N ALA A 281 -10.91 -4.09 15.18
CA ALA A 281 -10.13 -5.13 15.86
C ALA A 281 -9.69 -4.69 17.27
N ALA A 282 -9.19 -3.45 17.41
CA ALA A 282 -8.79 -2.89 18.70
C ALA A 282 -9.98 -2.75 19.67
N PHE A 283 -11.15 -2.36 19.17
CA PHE A 283 -12.39 -2.32 19.95
C PHE A 283 -12.76 -3.70 20.52
N TYR A 284 -12.72 -4.76 19.70
CA TYR A 284 -12.98 -6.11 20.18
C TYR A 284 -11.86 -6.64 21.09
N GLY A 285 -10.60 -6.23 20.86
CA GLY A 285 -9.48 -6.49 21.76
C GLY A 285 -9.69 -5.91 23.15
N THR A 286 -10.18 -4.66 23.23
CA THR A 286 -10.55 -3.99 24.49
C THR A 286 -11.67 -4.75 25.22
N ASN A 287 -12.68 -5.21 24.50
CA ASN A 287 -13.77 -6.02 25.06
C ASN A 287 -13.25 -7.38 25.56
N ALA A 288 -12.35 -8.03 24.84
CA ALA A 288 -11.71 -9.28 25.25
C ALA A 288 -10.85 -9.07 26.51
N ALA A 289 -10.08 -7.98 26.60
CA ALA A 289 -9.32 -7.63 27.79
C ALA A 289 -10.23 -7.32 28.99
N ARG A 290 -11.36 -6.65 28.76
CA ARG A 290 -12.37 -6.40 29.80
C ARG A 290 -12.98 -7.68 30.34
N SER A 291 -13.12 -8.72 29.52
CA SER A 291 -13.66 -10.02 29.99
C SER A 291 -12.79 -10.70 31.01
N ALA A 292 -11.49 -10.38 31.09
CA ALA A 292 -10.57 -10.93 32.10
C ALA A 292 -10.88 -10.49 33.55
N PHE A 293 -11.76 -9.50 33.76
CA PHE A 293 -12.26 -9.11 35.06
C PHE A 293 -13.38 -10.04 35.57
N TYR A 294 -13.90 -10.93 34.74
CA TYR A 294 -14.96 -11.86 35.08
C TYR A 294 -14.44 -13.28 35.26
N PRO A 295 -15.16 -14.16 35.98
CA PRO A 295 -14.74 -15.55 36.16
C PRO A 295 -14.64 -16.31 34.83
N SER A 296 -13.69 -17.24 34.73
CA SER A 296 -13.67 -18.25 33.66
C SER A 296 -14.27 -19.56 34.15
N ILE A 297 -15.04 -20.21 33.28
CA ILE A 297 -15.65 -21.51 33.53
C ILE A 297 -15.00 -22.52 32.60
N THR A 298 -14.32 -23.51 33.20
CA THR A 298 -13.66 -24.57 32.44
C THR A 298 -14.23 -25.92 32.84
N LEU A 299 -14.64 -26.71 31.83
CA LEU A 299 -14.95 -28.13 31.99
C LEU A 299 -13.74 -28.94 31.54
N SER A 300 -13.23 -29.79 32.43
CA SER A 300 -12.15 -30.71 32.15
C SER A 300 -12.53 -32.14 32.44
N GLY A 301 -12.05 -33.06 31.67
CA GLY A 301 -12.24 -34.48 31.88
C GLY A 301 -11.02 -35.27 31.47
N SER A 302 -10.85 -36.43 32.04
CA SER A 302 -9.84 -37.38 31.63
C SER A 302 -10.40 -38.79 31.63
N ALA A 303 -10.01 -39.59 30.67
CA ALA A 303 -10.32 -41.00 30.60
C ALA A 303 -9.11 -41.76 30.08
N GLY A 304 -8.74 -42.85 30.74
CA GLY A 304 -7.56 -43.62 30.35
C GLY A 304 -7.26 -44.77 31.30
N TRP A 305 -6.11 -45.36 31.09
CA TRP A 305 -5.63 -46.49 31.89
C TRP A 305 -4.49 -46.05 32.77
N THR A 306 -4.50 -46.57 34.01
CA THR A 306 -3.42 -46.35 35.00
C THR A 306 -3.17 -47.62 35.79
N ASN A 307 -1.92 -47.88 36.17
CA ASN A 307 -1.62 -48.85 37.18
C ASN A 307 -1.58 -48.19 38.56
N SER A 308 -2.05 -48.87 39.57
CA SER A 308 -1.80 -48.46 40.95
C SER A 308 -0.33 -48.72 41.26
N ALA A 309 0.34 -47.85 41.99
CA ALA A 309 1.74 -47.94 42.35
C ALA A 309 2.17 -49.36 42.77
N GLY A 310 3.21 -49.90 42.13
CA GLY A 310 3.94 -51.04 42.57
C GLY A 310 3.80 -52.37 41.79
N SER A 311 3.02 -52.48 40.74
CA SER A 311 2.96 -53.68 39.93
C SER A 311 3.68 -53.55 38.60
N LEU A 312 4.34 -54.65 38.17
CA LEU A 312 4.98 -54.74 36.83
C LEU A 312 4.00 -54.43 35.71
N ILE A 313 4.50 -53.87 34.61
CA ILE A 313 3.78 -53.41 33.39
C ILE A 313 3.16 -54.59 32.61
N LEU A 314 2.66 -55.60 33.25
CA LEU A 314 2.12 -56.78 32.56
C LEU A 314 0.58 -56.78 32.44
N ASN A 315 -0.07 -55.79 33.01
CA ASN A 315 -1.54 -55.65 32.91
C ASN A 315 -1.90 -54.22 32.40
N PRO A 316 -2.82 -54.02 31.47
CA PRO A 316 -3.20 -52.70 30.93
C PRO A 316 -3.70 -51.73 32.00
N GLY A 317 -3.71 -52.10 33.26
CA GLY A 317 -4.14 -51.22 34.34
C GLY A 317 -5.66 -51.09 34.43
N LYS A 318 -6.13 -50.29 35.33
CA LYS A 318 -7.55 -49.99 35.53
C LYS A 318 -7.94 -48.76 34.76
N PHE A 319 -9.12 -48.82 34.14
CA PHE A 319 -9.72 -47.68 33.48
C PHE A 319 -10.17 -46.66 34.56
N LEU A 320 -9.76 -45.41 34.35
CA LEU A 320 -10.15 -44.27 35.19
C LEU A 320 -10.79 -43.21 34.31
N ALA A 321 -11.95 -42.72 34.69
CA ALA A 321 -12.58 -41.54 34.08
C ALA A 321 -12.91 -40.50 35.14
N SER A 322 -12.63 -39.25 34.86
CA SER A 322 -12.94 -38.13 35.75
C SER A 322 -13.48 -36.96 34.95
N ALA A 323 -14.41 -36.20 35.52
CA ALA A 323 -14.90 -34.95 34.98
C ALA A 323 -14.95 -33.89 36.07
N VAL A 324 -14.46 -32.69 35.79
CA VAL A 324 -14.37 -31.58 36.74
C VAL A 324 -14.84 -30.30 36.07
N GLY A 325 -15.77 -29.61 36.72
CA GLY A 325 -16.13 -28.22 36.37
C GLY A 325 -15.41 -27.28 37.34
N SER A 326 -14.68 -26.32 36.81
CA SER A 326 -13.98 -25.31 37.62
C SER A 326 -14.44 -23.90 37.25
N LEU A 327 -14.63 -23.06 38.26
CA LEU A 327 -14.88 -21.63 38.13
C LEU A 327 -13.70 -20.90 38.75
N THR A 328 -12.97 -20.13 37.95
CA THR A 328 -11.78 -19.42 38.42
C THR A 328 -11.97 -17.93 38.28
N GLN A 329 -11.87 -17.19 39.39
CA GLN A 329 -11.92 -15.74 39.44
C GLN A 329 -10.58 -15.22 40.00
N PRO A 330 -9.78 -14.45 39.21
CA PRO A 330 -8.60 -13.81 39.76
C PRO A 330 -9.01 -12.70 40.74
N LEU A 331 -8.64 -12.84 42.03
CA LEU A 331 -8.88 -11.81 43.05
C LEU A 331 -7.74 -10.77 43.07
N PHE A 332 -6.50 -11.25 42.95
CA PHE A 332 -5.31 -10.43 42.90
C PHE A 332 -4.28 -11.06 41.95
N ASN A 333 -3.99 -10.40 40.85
CA ASN A 333 -3.01 -10.84 39.84
C ASN A 333 -1.95 -9.75 39.60
N LYS A 334 -1.37 -9.22 40.69
CA LYS A 334 -0.26 -8.24 40.64
C LYS A 334 -0.51 -7.09 39.67
N GLY A 335 -1.77 -6.68 39.51
CA GLY A 335 -2.19 -5.60 38.59
C GLY A 335 -2.24 -5.97 37.09
N GLN A 336 -1.92 -7.20 36.70
CA GLN A 336 -1.77 -7.63 35.31
C GLN A 336 -3.06 -7.44 34.50
N VAL A 337 -4.23 -7.80 35.02
CA VAL A 337 -5.53 -7.62 34.34
C VAL A 337 -5.83 -6.15 34.11
N VAL A 338 -5.56 -5.28 35.11
CA VAL A 338 -5.77 -3.83 34.98
C VAL A 338 -4.81 -3.24 33.94
N ALA A 339 -3.54 -3.67 33.94
CA ALA A 339 -2.56 -3.22 32.97
C ALA A 339 -2.96 -3.61 31.53
N GLN A 340 -3.33 -4.88 31.30
CA GLN A 340 -3.79 -5.35 29.99
C GLN A 340 -5.01 -4.58 29.47
N TYR A 341 -5.99 -4.31 30.33
CA TYR A 341 -7.15 -3.51 29.95
C TYR A 341 -6.77 -2.07 29.59
N ARG A 342 -5.88 -1.44 30.37
CA ARG A 342 -5.42 -0.07 30.08
C ARG A 342 -4.62 -0.01 28.78
N ILE A 343 -3.76 -1.00 28.53
CA ILE A 343 -3.02 -1.13 27.25
C ILE A 343 -3.99 -1.29 26.08
N ALA A 344 -4.94 -2.21 26.18
CA ALA A 344 -5.92 -2.43 25.12
C ALA A 344 -6.77 -1.18 24.83
N ARG A 345 -7.12 -0.42 25.88
CA ARG A 345 -7.85 0.83 25.73
C ARG A 345 -7.01 1.91 25.03
N ALA A 346 -5.75 2.06 25.41
CA ALA A 346 -4.84 3.00 24.77
C ALA A 346 -4.61 2.63 23.29
N GLN A 347 -4.45 1.34 22.97
CA GLN A 347 -4.36 0.85 21.59
C GLN A 347 -5.63 1.13 20.78
N GLN A 348 -6.80 1.06 21.41
CA GLN A 348 -8.06 1.44 20.73
C GLN A 348 -8.12 2.95 20.44
N GLU A 349 -7.70 3.79 21.37
CA GLU A 349 -7.60 5.24 21.18
C GLU A 349 -6.57 5.60 20.08
N GLU A 350 -5.40 4.93 20.10
CA GLU A 350 -4.38 5.05 19.05
C GLU A 350 -4.92 4.66 17.66
N ALA A 351 -5.64 3.53 17.57
CA ALA A 351 -6.26 3.11 16.31
C ALA A 351 -7.33 4.10 15.82
N ALA A 352 -8.07 4.76 16.72
CA ALA A 352 -9.02 5.80 16.36
C ALA A 352 -8.34 7.05 15.79
N LEU A 353 -7.24 7.50 16.40
CA LEU A 353 -6.41 8.58 15.88
C LEU A 353 -5.78 8.22 14.53
N GLY A 354 -5.29 6.98 14.38
CA GLY A 354 -4.77 6.48 13.12
C GLY A 354 -5.80 6.47 11.99
N PHE A 355 -7.03 6.05 12.28
CA PHE A 355 -8.13 6.11 11.33
C PHE A 355 -8.46 7.56 10.92
N GLN A 356 -8.56 8.48 11.89
CA GLN A 356 -8.79 9.91 11.61
C GLN A 356 -7.68 10.50 10.73
N GLN A 357 -6.41 10.20 11.03
CA GLN A 357 -5.28 10.67 10.23
C GLN A 357 -5.33 10.11 8.80
N THR A 358 -5.69 8.84 8.65
CA THR A 358 -5.85 8.22 7.31
C THR A 358 -6.92 8.90 6.49
N LEU A 359 -8.05 9.29 7.10
CA LEU A 359 -9.10 10.06 6.42
C LEU A 359 -8.61 11.43 5.97
N LEU A 360 -7.88 12.16 6.83
CA LEU A 360 -7.33 13.48 6.48
C LEU A 360 -6.30 13.37 5.34
N ASN A 361 -5.42 12.38 5.40
CA ASN A 361 -4.44 12.12 4.34
C ASN A 361 -5.15 11.80 3.02
N ALA A 362 -6.19 10.97 3.07
CA ALA A 362 -6.96 10.61 1.88
C ALA A 362 -7.63 11.82 1.23
N GLY A 363 -8.18 12.74 2.03
CA GLY A 363 -8.74 14.00 1.53
C GLY A 363 -7.70 14.91 0.89
N SER A 364 -6.54 15.06 1.55
CA SER A 364 -5.42 15.84 1.04
C SER A 364 -4.90 15.29 -0.29
N GLU A 365 -4.71 13.96 -0.39
CA GLU A 365 -4.23 13.32 -1.63
C GLU A 365 -5.16 13.57 -2.83
N VAL A 366 -6.46 13.53 -2.61
CA VAL A 366 -7.44 13.84 -3.67
C VAL A 366 -7.33 15.31 -4.09
N ASN A 367 -7.30 16.22 -3.13
CA ASN A 367 -7.21 17.65 -3.40
C ASN A 367 -5.89 18.01 -4.12
N ASP A 368 -4.76 17.49 -3.66
CA ASP A 368 -3.45 17.72 -4.26
C ASP A 368 -3.38 17.20 -5.71
N ALA A 369 -3.92 16.00 -5.96
CA ALA A 369 -3.95 15.43 -7.30
C ALA A 369 -4.84 16.25 -8.24
N LEU A 370 -5.97 16.74 -7.77
CA LEU A 370 -6.89 17.57 -8.53
C LEU A 370 -6.28 18.92 -8.90
N ILE A 371 -5.70 19.63 -7.92
CA ILE A 371 -5.02 20.90 -8.14
C ILE A 371 -3.85 20.74 -9.11
N ALA A 372 -3.05 19.67 -8.96
CA ALA A 372 -1.94 19.38 -9.84
C ALA A 372 -2.41 19.14 -11.29
N TYR A 373 -3.51 18.40 -11.48
CA TYR A 373 -4.12 18.15 -12.80
C TYR A 373 -4.60 19.45 -13.45
N GLN A 374 -5.37 20.28 -12.75
CA GLN A 374 -5.87 21.57 -13.25
C GLN A 374 -4.73 22.52 -13.58
N THR A 375 -3.70 22.57 -12.72
CA THR A 375 -2.52 23.41 -12.92
C THR A 375 -1.73 22.99 -14.16
N SER A 376 -1.55 21.66 -14.37
CA SER A 376 -0.82 21.14 -15.53
C SER A 376 -1.55 21.42 -16.84
N GLN A 377 -2.88 21.32 -16.86
CA GLN A 377 -3.70 21.73 -18.01
C GLN A 377 -3.55 23.22 -18.35
N GLY A 378 -3.59 24.09 -17.33
CA GLY A 378 -3.37 25.53 -17.51
C GLY A 378 -1.97 25.83 -18.05
N LYS A 379 -0.94 25.17 -17.51
CA LYS A 379 0.45 25.33 -17.96
C LYS A 379 0.66 24.84 -19.40
N ARG A 380 0.00 23.77 -19.82
CA ARG A 380 0.09 23.25 -21.20
C ARG A 380 -0.21 24.35 -22.20
N ILE A 381 -1.32 25.07 -22.04
CA ILE A 381 -1.72 26.15 -22.94
C ILE A 381 -0.68 27.27 -23.00
N LEU A 382 -0.04 27.60 -21.88
CA LEU A 382 0.98 28.66 -21.78
C LEU A 382 2.30 28.20 -22.43
N LEU A 383 2.70 26.95 -22.19
CA LEU A 383 3.93 26.36 -22.76
C LEU A 383 3.81 26.22 -24.30
N ASP A 384 2.66 25.83 -24.83
CA ASP A 384 2.40 25.78 -26.26
C ASP A 384 2.60 27.17 -26.94
N LYS A 385 2.05 28.22 -26.31
CA LYS A 385 2.22 29.60 -26.79
C LYS A 385 3.69 30.04 -26.66
N GLN A 386 4.37 29.71 -25.58
CA GLN A 386 5.77 30.03 -25.36
C GLN A 386 6.66 29.37 -26.42
N ILE A 387 6.46 28.08 -26.71
CA ILE A 387 7.22 27.32 -27.72
C ILE A 387 6.99 27.93 -29.11
N THR A 388 5.74 28.23 -29.49
CA THR A 388 5.41 28.87 -30.75
C THR A 388 6.13 30.21 -30.94
N SER A 389 6.17 31.03 -29.86
CA SER A 389 6.87 32.31 -29.86
C SER A 389 8.38 32.13 -29.99
N LEU A 390 8.95 31.15 -29.27
CA LEU A 390 10.40 30.86 -29.29
C LEU A 390 10.85 30.24 -30.63
N GLN A 391 10.02 29.42 -31.25
CA GLN A 391 10.26 28.91 -32.61
C GLN A 391 10.32 30.06 -33.63
N THR A 392 9.38 31.01 -33.53
CA THR A 392 9.36 32.20 -34.38
C THR A 392 10.59 33.09 -34.12
N ALA A 393 10.95 33.29 -32.83
CA ALA A 393 12.15 34.06 -32.47
C ALA A 393 13.43 33.39 -33.01
N LEU A 394 13.59 32.08 -32.83
CA LEU A 394 14.76 31.33 -33.31
C LEU A 394 14.88 31.43 -34.84
N ARG A 395 13.76 31.24 -35.54
CA ARG A 395 13.74 31.37 -37.01
C ARG A 395 14.17 32.79 -37.46
N SER A 396 13.61 33.82 -36.83
CA SER A 396 13.91 35.23 -37.15
C SER A 396 15.35 35.59 -36.81
N THR A 397 15.86 35.23 -35.66
CA THR A 397 17.24 35.51 -35.27
C THR A 397 18.25 34.79 -36.14
N THR A 398 17.95 33.55 -36.56
CA THR A 398 18.83 32.80 -37.49
C THR A 398 18.90 33.52 -38.86
N LEU A 399 17.78 33.95 -39.41
CA LEU A 399 17.75 34.71 -40.69
C LEU A 399 18.47 36.06 -40.54
N LEU A 400 18.28 36.80 -39.44
CA LEU A 400 18.96 38.06 -39.18
C LEU A 400 20.48 37.85 -39.06
N MET A 401 20.92 36.77 -38.44
CA MET A 401 22.33 36.43 -38.31
C MET A 401 22.96 36.13 -39.71
N GLU A 402 22.29 35.36 -40.57
CA GLU A 402 22.72 35.06 -41.93
C GLU A 402 22.89 36.33 -42.79
N HIS A 403 22.11 37.38 -42.51
CA HIS A 403 22.18 38.64 -43.18
C HIS A 403 23.07 39.70 -42.47
N GLY A 404 23.77 39.29 -41.40
CA GLY A 404 24.67 40.15 -40.65
C GLY A 404 23.99 41.24 -39.80
N ASN A 405 22.70 41.12 -39.55
CA ASN A 405 21.90 42.11 -38.82
C ASN A 405 21.71 41.78 -37.32
N THR A 406 22.25 40.66 -36.84
CA THR A 406 22.23 40.31 -35.42
C THR A 406 23.49 39.49 -35.02
N THR A 407 23.67 39.31 -33.70
CA THR A 407 24.82 38.56 -33.16
C THR A 407 24.48 37.09 -32.99
N TYR A 408 25.46 36.20 -33.04
CA TYR A 408 25.36 34.78 -32.72
C TYR A 408 24.76 34.54 -31.31
N LEU A 409 24.90 35.49 -30.37
CA LEU A 409 24.39 35.41 -28.99
C LEU A 409 22.88 35.33 -28.95
N GLU A 410 22.17 36.04 -29.81
CA GLU A 410 20.71 36.00 -29.91
C GLU A 410 20.20 34.63 -30.36
N VAL A 411 20.89 34.02 -31.34
CA VAL A 411 20.57 32.67 -31.84
C VAL A 411 20.84 31.63 -30.73
N LEU A 412 21.97 31.75 -30.02
CA LEU A 412 22.33 30.91 -28.87
C LEU A 412 21.23 30.97 -27.81
N THR A 413 20.86 32.19 -27.38
CA THR A 413 19.87 32.40 -26.32
C THR A 413 18.48 31.88 -26.74
N SER A 414 18.05 32.13 -27.97
CA SER A 414 16.77 31.66 -28.51
C SER A 414 16.71 30.12 -28.58
N ARG A 415 17.81 29.46 -28.96
CA ARG A 415 17.89 28.00 -29.03
C ARG A 415 17.88 27.35 -27.66
N GLN A 416 18.63 27.91 -26.71
CA GLN A 416 18.62 27.42 -25.31
C GLN A 416 17.24 27.59 -24.67
N SER A 417 16.59 28.74 -24.89
CA SER A 417 15.25 29.01 -24.38
C SER A 417 14.21 28.06 -24.98
N LEU A 418 14.31 27.76 -26.29
CA LEU A 418 13.41 26.83 -26.95
C LEU A 418 13.56 25.41 -26.39
N LEU A 419 14.80 24.89 -26.24
CA LEU A 419 15.04 23.59 -25.66
C LEU A 419 14.46 23.51 -24.24
N SER A 420 14.74 24.52 -23.40
CA SER A 420 14.23 24.58 -22.03
C SER A 420 12.69 24.57 -21.99
N ALA A 421 12.03 25.31 -22.90
CA ALA A 421 10.58 25.32 -22.98
C ALA A 421 9.99 23.97 -23.43
N GLN A 422 10.64 23.31 -24.40
CA GLN A 422 10.23 21.97 -24.87
C GLN A 422 10.40 20.90 -23.78
N LEU A 423 11.54 20.88 -23.08
CA LEU A 423 11.75 19.98 -21.93
C LEU A 423 10.72 20.22 -20.82
N SER A 424 10.38 21.50 -20.57
CA SER A 424 9.34 21.87 -19.60
C SER A 424 7.94 21.41 -20.05
N GLN A 425 7.64 21.44 -21.35
CA GLN A 425 6.39 20.94 -21.93
C GLN A 425 6.27 19.43 -21.73
N THR A 426 7.32 18.66 -22.04
CA THR A 426 7.36 17.21 -21.82
C THR A 426 7.20 16.87 -20.35
N ALA A 427 7.89 17.57 -19.45
CA ALA A 427 7.74 17.40 -18.01
C ALA A 427 6.33 17.75 -17.51
N ASN A 428 5.71 18.80 -18.07
CA ASN A 428 4.34 19.17 -17.71
C ASN A 428 3.30 18.14 -18.21
N HIS A 429 3.48 17.59 -19.40
CA HIS A 429 2.64 16.51 -19.92
C HIS A 429 2.74 15.26 -19.04
N PHE A 430 3.94 14.89 -18.61
CA PHE A 430 4.12 13.82 -17.62
C PHE A 430 3.42 14.15 -16.29
N THR A 431 3.54 15.39 -15.79
CA THR A 431 2.86 15.82 -14.56
C THR A 431 1.33 15.71 -14.68
N GLU A 432 0.76 16.02 -15.84
CA GLU A 432 -0.67 15.85 -16.13
C GLU A 432 -1.08 14.38 -15.99
N ILE A 433 -0.32 13.46 -16.61
CA ILE A 433 -0.54 12.00 -16.52
C ILE A 433 -0.37 11.51 -15.08
N GLN A 434 0.70 11.90 -14.41
CA GLN A 434 0.98 11.50 -13.03
C GLN A 434 -0.13 11.95 -12.06
N SER A 435 -0.65 13.17 -12.27
CA SER A 435 -1.76 13.69 -11.47
C SER A 435 -3.02 12.86 -11.65
N LEU A 436 -3.29 12.39 -12.88
CA LEU A 436 -4.39 11.51 -13.18
C LEU A 436 -4.24 10.14 -12.51
N ILE A 437 -3.05 9.54 -12.56
CA ILE A 437 -2.73 8.27 -11.89
C ILE A 437 -2.90 8.41 -10.38
N ASN A 438 -2.41 9.53 -9.81
CA ASN A 438 -2.55 9.81 -8.39
C ASN A 438 -4.01 10.02 -7.98
N LEU A 439 -4.80 10.69 -8.83
CA LEU A 439 -6.24 10.85 -8.61
C LEU A 439 -6.97 9.51 -8.66
N TYR A 440 -6.65 8.65 -9.63
CA TYR A 440 -7.18 7.29 -9.72
C TYR A 440 -6.91 6.49 -8.45
N ARG A 441 -5.67 6.53 -7.94
CA ARG A 441 -5.31 5.90 -6.67
C ARG A 441 -6.06 6.50 -5.49
N ALA A 442 -6.09 7.85 -5.40
CA ALA A 442 -6.73 8.58 -4.31
C ALA A 442 -8.25 8.35 -4.23
N LEU A 443 -8.88 8.00 -5.35
CA LEU A 443 -10.29 7.62 -5.43
C LEU A 443 -10.55 6.12 -5.18
N GLY A 444 -9.52 5.34 -4.89
CA GLY A 444 -9.63 3.91 -4.59
C GLY A 444 -9.69 3.02 -5.82
N GLY A 445 -9.13 3.46 -6.95
CA GLY A 445 -9.04 2.67 -8.18
C GLY A 445 -8.18 1.41 -8.03
N GLY A 446 -8.24 0.53 -9.06
CA GLY A 446 -7.49 -0.73 -9.08
C GLY A 446 -8.15 -1.85 -8.25
N GLN A 447 -9.44 -1.74 -7.93
CA GLN A 447 -10.22 -2.82 -7.31
C GLN A 447 -10.44 -3.96 -8.33
N GLU A 448 -10.66 -5.18 -7.81
CA GLU A 448 -11.04 -6.35 -8.62
C GLU A 448 -12.50 -6.29 -8.99
#